data_0d4c39ae2645d6ee949d2274fc3f9690
#
_entry.id   0d4c39ae2645d6ee949d2274fc3f9690
#
_cell.length_a   1.000
_cell.length_b   1.000
_cell.length_c   1.000
_cell.angle_alpha   90.00
_cell.angle_beta   90.00
_cell.angle_gamma   90.00
#
_symmetry.space_group_name_H-M   'P 1'
#
loop_
_entity.id
_entity.type
_entity.pdbx_description
1 polymer ?
#
loop_
_entity_poly.entity_id
_entity_poly.type
_entity_poly.pdbx_seq_one_letter_code
_entity_poly.pdbx_strand_id
1 'polypeptide(L)'
;AKVGLENFLITAPYVFAFVSELNKITVTADGIETVYTRDKVGITQSDNTFVSRIRKNNSPDIINIFTIQSDTLMLAAEIKQYDRENHIVRYSDLLPRLFCDFPLLGTHDFAFPVVINSRAFDPTEPRNGIFLYGDNGERNRNILKDACSLYASMIDYFIQNDYKDLYN
;
A
#
# COMPACT_ATOMS: atom_id res chain seq x y z
N ALA A 1 -21.54 -1.31 -9.44
CA ALA A 1 -20.48 -0.90 -10.39
C ALA A 1 -19.70 0.32 -9.87
N LYS A 2 -20.34 1.39 -9.40
CA LYS A 2 -19.67 2.64 -8.99
C LYS A 2 -18.74 2.46 -7.79
N VAL A 3 -19.20 1.79 -6.74
CA VAL A 3 -18.40 1.50 -5.51
C VAL A 3 -17.17 0.64 -5.82
N GLY A 4 -17.27 -0.32 -6.71
CA GLY A 4 -16.14 -1.16 -7.10
C GLY A 4 -15.06 -0.37 -7.85
N LEU A 5 -15.46 0.59 -8.67
CA LEU A 5 -14.53 1.47 -9.37
C LEU A 5 -13.79 2.40 -8.41
N GLU A 6 -14.50 3.03 -7.47
CA GLU A 6 -13.88 3.92 -6.46
C GLU A 6 -12.86 3.16 -5.62
N ASN A 7 -13.19 1.96 -5.13
CA ASN A 7 -12.26 1.10 -4.41
C ASN A 7 -11.02 0.74 -5.24
N PHE A 8 -11.22 0.43 -6.53
CA PHE A 8 -10.11 0.11 -7.41
C PHE A 8 -9.16 1.33 -7.59
N LEU A 9 -9.71 2.52 -7.81
CA LEU A 9 -8.92 3.72 -8.01
C LEU A 9 -8.07 4.09 -6.76
N ILE A 10 -8.58 3.80 -5.56
CA ILE A 10 -7.85 4.02 -4.30
C ILE A 10 -6.72 3.00 -4.11
N THR A 11 -6.94 1.76 -4.54
CA THR A 11 -5.98 0.66 -4.31
C THR A 11 -4.89 0.55 -5.38
N ALA A 12 -5.15 1.04 -6.60
CA ALA A 12 -4.24 0.91 -7.73
C ALA A 12 -2.81 1.38 -7.45
N PRO A 13 -2.55 2.54 -6.78
CA PRO A 13 -1.19 2.97 -6.46
C PRO A 13 -0.43 1.97 -5.57
N TYR A 14 -1.11 1.33 -4.63
CA TYR A 14 -0.51 0.33 -3.75
C TYR A 14 -0.20 -0.98 -4.47
N VAL A 15 -1.05 -1.38 -5.42
CA VAL A 15 -0.76 -2.54 -6.29
C VAL A 15 0.54 -2.30 -7.07
N PHE A 16 0.77 -1.09 -7.59
CA PHE A 16 2.05 -0.74 -8.20
C PHE A 16 3.23 -0.85 -7.22
N ALA A 17 3.05 -0.46 -5.97
CA ALA A 17 4.11 -0.55 -4.97
C ALA A 17 4.48 -2.02 -4.67
N PHE A 18 3.51 -2.93 -4.67
CA PHE A 18 3.71 -4.33 -4.29
C PHE A 18 4.05 -5.25 -5.46
N VAL A 19 3.63 -4.92 -6.69
CA VAL A 19 3.85 -5.74 -7.90
C VAL A 19 4.82 -5.02 -8.82
N SER A 20 6.10 -5.34 -8.71
CA SER A 20 7.20 -4.66 -9.41
C SER A 20 7.11 -4.76 -10.94
N GLU A 21 6.56 -5.84 -11.45
CA GLU A 21 6.43 -6.14 -12.88
C GLU A 21 5.32 -5.31 -13.54
N LEU A 22 4.41 -4.73 -12.74
CA LEU A 22 3.28 -3.97 -13.24
C LEU A 22 3.71 -2.54 -13.60
N ASN A 23 3.58 -2.18 -14.88
CA ASN A 23 3.98 -0.87 -15.38
C ASN A 23 2.82 0.04 -15.78
N LYS A 24 1.65 -0.55 -16.07
CA LYS A 24 0.46 0.17 -16.51
C LYS A 24 -0.81 -0.53 -16.05
N ILE A 25 -1.77 0.24 -15.55
CA ILE A 25 -3.15 -0.19 -15.30
C ILE A 25 -4.07 0.74 -16.07
N THR A 26 -4.99 0.18 -16.84
CA THR A 26 -6.03 0.94 -17.53
C THR A 26 -7.40 0.49 -17.04
N VAL A 27 -8.23 1.44 -16.67
CA VAL A 27 -9.60 1.21 -16.22
C VAL A 27 -10.54 2.00 -17.12
N THR A 28 -11.47 1.32 -17.75
CA THR A 28 -12.52 1.97 -18.57
C THR A 28 -13.87 1.79 -17.88
N ALA A 29 -14.51 2.88 -17.54
CA ALA A 29 -15.84 2.90 -16.96
C ALA A 29 -16.66 4.05 -17.52
N ASP A 30 -17.89 3.78 -17.94
CA ASP A 30 -18.83 4.76 -18.50
C ASP A 30 -18.19 5.60 -19.64
N GLY A 31 -17.37 4.98 -20.48
CA GLY A 31 -16.65 5.63 -21.57
C GLY A 31 -15.46 6.50 -21.15
N ILE A 32 -15.13 6.56 -19.87
CA ILE A 32 -13.98 7.28 -19.31
C ILE A 32 -12.85 6.29 -19.08
N GLU A 33 -11.67 6.59 -19.64
CA GLU A 33 -10.46 5.82 -19.42
C GLU A 33 -9.58 6.49 -18.37
N THR A 34 -9.29 5.77 -17.28
CA THR A 34 -8.30 6.15 -16.27
C THR A 34 -7.08 5.26 -16.43
N VAL A 35 -5.93 5.87 -16.63
CA VAL A 35 -4.65 5.16 -16.84
C VAL A 35 -3.70 5.54 -15.72
N TYR A 36 -3.19 4.53 -15.03
CA TYR A 36 -2.06 4.66 -14.11
C TYR A 36 -0.81 4.09 -14.77
N THR A 37 0.31 4.79 -14.64
CA THR A 37 1.61 4.35 -15.14
C THR A 37 2.66 4.53 -14.07
N ARG A 38 3.57 3.56 -13.95
CA ARG A 38 4.75 3.69 -13.11
C ARG A 38 5.74 4.65 -13.79
N ASP A 39 6.21 5.63 -13.05
CA ASP A 39 7.38 6.40 -13.46
C ASP A 39 8.62 5.51 -13.30
N LYS A 40 9.44 5.40 -14.33
CA LYS A 40 10.61 4.49 -14.37
C LYS A 40 11.72 4.84 -13.36
N VAL A 41 11.61 5.97 -12.71
CA VAL A 41 12.55 6.40 -11.68
C VAL A 41 12.02 6.00 -10.30
N GLY A 42 12.12 4.72 -9.98
CA GLY A 42 12.01 4.27 -8.60
C GLY A 42 13.25 4.75 -7.83
N ILE A 43 13.05 5.60 -6.83
CA ILE A 43 14.13 6.04 -5.96
C ILE A 43 14.28 4.97 -4.87
N THR A 44 15.30 4.14 -4.99
CA THR A 44 15.75 3.29 -3.88
C THR A 44 16.40 4.21 -2.85
N GLN A 45 15.87 4.23 -1.64
CA GLN A 45 16.39 5.08 -0.56
C GLN A 45 17.37 4.33 0.34
N SER A 46 17.20 3.01 0.45
CA SER A 46 18.10 2.08 1.14
C SER A 46 17.82 0.65 0.66
N ASP A 47 18.58 -0.34 1.13
CA ASP A 47 18.46 -1.73 0.69
C ASP A 47 17.07 -2.34 0.89
N ASN A 48 16.29 -1.83 1.86
CA ASN A 48 14.96 -2.33 2.19
C ASN A 48 13.84 -1.29 2.07
N THR A 49 14.14 -0.08 1.59
CA THR A 49 13.15 0.98 1.38
C THR A 49 13.18 1.52 -0.04
N PHE A 50 12.02 1.84 -0.59
CA PHE A 50 11.90 2.46 -1.91
C PHE A 50 10.63 3.30 -1.99
N VAL A 51 10.59 4.19 -2.99
CA VAL A 51 9.41 4.99 -3.32
C VAL A 51 8.95 4.65 -4.73
N SER A 52 7.71 4.18 -4.85
CA SER A 52 7.04 4.00 -6.14
C SER A 52 6.35 5.30 -6.53
N ARG A 53 6.66 5.80 -7.71
CA ARG A 53 6.04 7.00 -8.29
C ARG A 53 5.05 6.59 -9.35
N ILE A 54 3.80 7.00 -9.19
CA ILE A 54 2.69 6.63 -10.07
C ILE A 54 2.07 7.90 -10.66
N ARG A 55 1.92 7.92 -11.98
CA ARG A 55 1.19 8.97 -12.70
C ARG A 55 -0.20 8.49 -13.05
N LYS A 56 -1.18 9.36 -12.87
CA LYS A 56 -2.55 9.16 -13.35
C LYS A 56 -2.75 10.08 -14.57
N ASN A 57 -3.33 9.56 -15.65
CA ASN A 57 -3.71 10.42 -16.77
C ASN A 57 -4.70 11.49 -16.31
N ASN A 58 -4.70 12.64 -16.96
CA ASN A 58 -5.55 13.79 -16.64
C ASN A 58 -5.36 14.35 -15.21
N SER A 59 -4.23 14.04 -14.54
CA SER A 59 -3.83 14.66 -13.28
C SER A 59 -2.38 15.13 -13.37
N PRO A 60 -2.05 16.33 -12.92
CA PRO A 60 -0.67 16.79 -12.83
C PRO A 60 0.07 16.15 -11.66
N ASP A 61 -0.67 15.58 -10.70
CA ASP A 61 -0.10 15.06 -9.45
C ASP A 61 0.57 13.69 -9.66
N ILE A 62 1.68 13.51 -8.98
CA ILE A 62 2.37 12.22 -8.85
C ILE A 62 2.00 11.63 -7.49
N ILE A 63 1.52 10.39 -7.50
CA ILE A 63 1.27 9.63 -6.28
C ILE A 63 2.58 8.93 -5.92
N ASN A 64 3.07 9.17 -4.71
CA ASN A 64 4.28 8.53 -4.21
C ASN A 64 3.91 7.57 -3.09
N ILE A 65 4.26 6.30 -3.26
CA ILE A 65 4.06 5.27 -2.23
C ILE A 65 5.42 4.88 -1.68
N PHE A 66 5.67 5.26 -0.44
CA PHE A 66 6.83 4.77 0.33
C PHE A 66 6.58 3.32 0.74
N THR A 67 7.58 2.49 0.58
CA THR A 67 7.52 1.07 0.96
C THR A 67 8.78 0.69 1.72
N ILE A 68 8.60 -0.02 2.83
CA ILE A 68 9.65 -0.76 3.53
C ILE A 68 9.35 -2.24 3.42
N GLN A 69 10.36 -3.06 3.19
CA GLN A 69 10.20 -4.49 2.96
C GLN A 69 11.11 -5.35 3.85
N SER A 70 10.64 -6.55 4.13
CA SER A 70 11.42 -7.67 4.63
C SER A 70 11.33 -8.84 3.64
N ASP A 71 11.88 -10.01 3.97
CA ASP A 71 11.83 -11.20 3.09
C ASP A 71 10.40 -11.67 2.81
N THR A 72 9.47 -11.43 3.72
CA THR A 72 8.12 -12.03 3.69
C THR A 72 6.99 -11.02 3.57
N LEU A 73 7.24 -9.75 3.82
CA LEU A 73 6.19 -8.73 3.84
C LEU A 73 6.70 -7.35 3.44
N MET A 74 5.78 -6.50 3.03
CA MET A 74 5.99 -5.07 2.73
C MET A 74 4.98 -4.23 3.50
N LEU A 75 5.41 -3.06 3.98
CA LEU A 75 4.52 -2.03 4.49
C LEU A 75 4.58 -0.82 3.57
N ALA A 76 3.43 -0.19 3.33
CA ALA A 76 3.34 0.95 2.42
C ALA A 76 2.48 2.08 2.98
N ALA A 77 2.92 3.32 2.72
CA ALA A 77 2.19 4.54 3.01
C ALA A 77 2.34 5.53 1.86
N GLU A 78 1.28 6.30 1.57
CA GLU A 78 1.39 7.41 0.63
C GLU A 78 2.16 8.56 1.29
N ILE A 79 3.05 9.18 0.53
CA ILE A 79 3.81 10.35 0.94
C ILE A 79 3.61 11.50 -0.06
N LYS A 80 3.65 12.73 0.44
CA LYS A 80 3.66 13.95 -0.38
C LYS A 80 4.77 14.88 0.07
N GLN A 81 5.30 15.64 -0.86
CA GLN A 81 6.29 16.68 -0.57
C GLN A 81 5.64 18.06 -0.67
N TYR A 82 5.71 18.83 0.42
CA TYR A 82 5.31 20.24 0.49
C TYR A 82 6.46 21.04 1.07
N ASP A 83 6.78 22.17 0.46
CA ASP A 83 7.82 23.12 0.94
C ASP A 83 9.17 22.46 1.26
N ARG A 84 9.54 21.41 0.53
CA ARG A 84 10.72 20.55 0.71
C ARG A 84 10.64 19.60 1.91
N GLU A 85 9.52 19.53 2.61
CA GLU A 85 9.27 18.56 3.67
C GLU A 85 8.45 17.37 3.15
N ASN A 86 8.76 16.17 3.63
CA ASN A 86 8.01 14.95 3.33
C ASN A 86 6.92 14.75 4.38
N HIS A 87 5.70 14.56 3.93
CA HIS A 87 4.52 14.36 4.77
C HIS A 87 3.93 12.98 4.52
N ILE A 88 3.54 12.30 5.58
CA ILE A 88 2.74 11.08 5.49
C ILE A 88 1.29 11.49 5.21
N VAL A 89 0.71 10.92 4.18
CA VAL A 89 -0.68 11.21 3.81
C VAL A 89 -1.61 10.28 4.59
N ARG A 90 -2.61 10.86 5.25
CA ARG A 90 -3.67 10.08 5.86
C ARG A 90 -4.37 9.25 4.78
N TYR A 91 -4.47 7.95 5.01
CA TYR A 91 -5.15 7.05 4.09
C TYR A 91 -6.68 7.26 4.08
N SER A 92 -7.31 6.91 2.96
CA SER A 92 -8.77 6.87 2.85
C SER A 92 -9.35 5.78 3.76
N ASP A 93 -10.47 6.06 4.42
CA ASP A 93 -11.21 5.07 5.21
C ASP A 93 -11.71 3.88 4.37
N LEU A 94 -11.77 4.04 3.05
CA LEU A 94 -12.14 2.98 2.09
C LEU A 94 -10.94 2.12 1.63
N LEU A 95 -9.70 2.47 2.03
CA LEU A 95 -8.52 1.74 1.60
C LEU A 95 -8.39 0.43 2.39
N PRO A 96 -8.41 -0.75 1.73
CA PRO A 96 -8.07 -2.02 2.37
C PRO A 96 -6.67 -1.96 3.02
N ARG A 97 -6.54 -2.52 4.21
CA ARG A 97 -5.27 -2.54 4.95
C ARG A 97 -4.39 -3.72 4.63
N LEU A 98 -4.99 -4.82 4.15
CA LEU A 98 -4.29 -6.07 3.85
C LEU A 98 -4.31 -6.34 2.35
N PHE A 99 -3.15 -6.75 1.85
CA PHE A 99 -2.92 -7.15 0.47
C PHE A 99 -2.22 -8.51 0.43
N CYS A 100 -2.54 -9.28 -0.58
CA CYS A 100 -1.79 -10.46 -1.03
C CYS A 100 -1.50 -10.24 -2.51
N ASP A 101 -0.56 -9.35 -2.81
CA ASP A 101 -0.28 -8.62 -4.06
C ASP A 101 -1.45 -7.72 -4.51
N PHE A 102 -2.67 -8.18 -4.36
CA PHE A 102 -3.91 -7.45 -4.62
C PHE A 102 -4.71 -7.24 -3.31
N PRO A 103 -5.58 -6.22 -3.27
CA PRO A 103 -6.30 -5.87 -2.06
C PRO A 103 -7.25 -6.98 -1.59
N LEU A 104 -7.30 -7.20 -0.27
CA LEU A 104 -8.34 -7.99 0.39
C LEU A 104 -9.47 -7.03 0.77
N LEU A 105 -10.52 -6.96 -0.07
CA LEU A 105 -11.48 -5.85 -0.10
C LEU A 105 -12.31 -5.64 1.18
N GLY A 106 -12.37 -6.61 2.08
CA GLY A 106 -13.06 -6.51 3.37
C GLY A 106 -12.21 -5.97 4.52
N THR A 107 -10.98 -5.49 4.27
CA THR A 107 -10.02 -5.18 5.33
C THR A 107 -9.79 -3.69 5.59
N HIS A 108 -10.70 -2.82 5.14
CA HIS A 108 -10.61 -1.38 5.37
C HIS A 108 -10.73 -1.00 6.86
N ASP A 109 -11.47 -1.78 7.65
CA ASP A 109 -11.61 -1.60 9.11
C ASP A 109 -10.50 -2.31 9.92
N PHE A 110 -9.52 -2.94 9.26
CA PHE A 110 -8.42 -3.57 9.96
C PHE A 110 -7.55 -2.52 10.63
N ALA A 111 -7.44 -2.60 11.97
CA ALA A 111 -6.79 -1.57 12.79
C ALA A 111 -5.25 -1.64 12.68
N PHE A 112 -4.71 -1.23 11.53
CA PHE A 112 -3.28 -1.07 11.32
C PHE A 112 -3.00 0.27 10.62
N PRO A 113 -1.95 1.00 11.02
CA PRO A 113 -1.75 2.40 10.59
C PRO A 113 -1.24 2.56 9.15
N VAL A 114 -0.81 1.49 8.51
CA VAL A 114 -0.33 1.47 7.12
C VAL A 114 -0.85 0.24 6.39
N VAL A 115 -0.64 0.18 5.08
CA VAL A 115 -1.02 -0.98 4.28
C VAL A 115 0.03 -2.08 4.42
N ILE A 116 -0.43 -3.33 4.63
CA ILE A 116 0.41 -4.52 4.73
C ILE A 116 0.22 -5.37 3.48
N ASN A 117 1.30 -5.77 2.84
CA ASN A 117 1.30 -6.77 1.77
C ASN A 117 2.14 -7.98 2.18
N SER A 118 1.59 -9.18 2.02
CA SER A 118 2.35 -10.42 2.09
C SER A 118 1.75 -11.47 1.16
N ARG A 119 2.59 -12.07 0.31
CA ARG A 119 2.22 -13.24 -0.49
C ARG A 119 2.00 -14.48 0.36
N ALA A 120 2.48 -14.45 1.60
CA ALA A 120 2.36 -15.54 2.53
C ALA A 120 1.05 -15.54 3.33
N PHE A 121 0.22 -14.50 3.21
CA PHE A 121 -1.11 -14.51 3.80
C PHE A 121 -1.95 -15.66 3.27
N ASP A 122 -2.73 -16.27 4.17
CA ASP A 122 -3.78 -17.23 3.86
C ASP A 122 -5.14 -16.50 3.91
N PRO A 123 -5.63 -16.01 2.77
CA PRO A 123 -6.86 -15.22 2.72
C PRO A 123 -8.09 -16.12 2.87
N THR A 124 -9.18 -15.52 3.40
CA THR A 124 -10.50 -16.15 3.40
C THR A 124 -11.08 -16.22 1.98
N GLU A 125 -11.97 -17.17 1.72
CA GLU A 125 -12.86 -17.10 0.56
C GLU A 125 -14.09 -16.23 0.92
N PRO A 126 -14.40 -15.20 0.13
CA PRO A 126 -13.96 -14.80 -1.21
C PRO A 126 -12.83 -13.73 -1.26
N ARG A 127 -11.77 -13.85 -0.48
CA ARG A 127 -10.62 -12.91 -0.40
C ARG A 127 -10.99 -11.53 0.17
N ASN A 128 -11.85 -11.52 1.17
CA ASN A 128 -12.27 -10.31 1.87
C ASN A 128 -11.62 -10.12 3.26
N GLY A 129 -10.67 -10.99 3.63
CA GLY A 129 -9.95 -10.97 4.88
C GLY A 129 -8.92 -12.08 4.95
N ILE A 130 -8.43 -12.33 6.16
CA ILE A 130 -7.51 -13.44 6.48
C ILE A 130 -8.03 -14.22 7.68
N PHE A 131 -7.69 -15.50 7.77
CA PHE A 131 -7.95 -16.27 8.99
C PHE A 131 -7.10 -15.75 10.15
N LEU A 132 -7.72 -15.52 11.32
CA LEU A 132 -7.03 -15.07 12.54
C LEU A 132 -7.09 -16.09 13.67
N TYR A 133 -7.94 -17.10 13.56
CA TYR A 133 -8.17 -18.11 14.58
C TYR A 133 -7.94 -19.53 14.05
N GLY A 134 -7.74 -20.49 14.97
CA GLY A 134 -7.44 -21.86 14.63
C GLY A 134 -6.07 -22.05 13.98
N ASP A 135 -5.85 -23.25 13.43
CA ASP A 135 -4.56 -23.63 12.82
C ASP A 135 -4.27 -22.80 11.56
N ASN A 136 -5.29 -22.53 10.74
CA ASN A 136 -5.14 -21.69 9.54
C ASN A 136 -4.79 -20.24 9.87
N GLY A 137 -5.10 -19.77 11.09
CA GLY A 137 -4.78 -18.40 11.52
C GLY A 137 -3.37 -18.21 12.06
N GLU A 138 -2.66 -19.29 12.42
CA GLU A 138 -1.34 -19.17 13.06
C GLU A 138 -0.33 -18.44 12.16
N ARG A 139 -0.25 -18.84 10.90
CA ARG A 139 0.63 -18.20 9.90
C ARG A 139 0.33 -16.73 9.75
N ASN A 140 -0.93 -16.37 9.61
CA ASN A 140 -1.36 -14.97 9.47
C ASN A 140 -1.03 -14.15 10.72
N ARG A 141 -1.24 -14.71 11.93
CA ARG A 141 -0.86 -14.04 13.19
C ARG A 141 0.65 -13.79 13.28
N ASN A 142 1.47 -14.71 12.80
CA ASN A 142 2.93 -14.52 12.78
C ASN A 142 3.33 -13.42 11.80
N ILE A 143 2.76 -13.38 10.60
CA ILE A 143 2.99 -12.31 9.63
C ILE A 143 2.59 -10.95 10.22
N LEU A 144 1.46 -10.87 10.94
CA LEU A 144 1.04 -9.62 11.58
C LEU A 144 1.97 -9.19 12.72
N LYS A 145 2.56 -10.12 13.47
CA LYS A 145 3.60 -9.80 14.47
C LYS A 145 4.86 -9.24 13.80
N ASP A 146 5.28 -9.85 12.69
CA ASP A 146 6.41 -9.37 11.91
C ASP A 146 6.13 -7.99 11.32
N ALA A 147 4.87 -7.74 10.89
CA ALA A 147 4.44 -6.43 10.43
C ALA A 147 4.53 -5.37 11.52
N CYS A 148 4.22 -5.68 12.78
CA CYS A 148 4.41 -4.75 13.89
C CYS A 148 5.90 -4.39 14.09
N SER A 149 6.80 -5.37 13.97
CA SER A 149 8.24 -5.14 14.08
C SER A 149 8.76 -4.29 12.92
N LEU A 150 8.33 -4.57 11.70
CA LEU A 150 8.71 -3.80 10.52
C LEU A 150 8.12 -2.38 10.57
N TYR A 151 6.93 -2.21 11.14
CA TYR A 151 6.33 -0.89 11.35
C TYR A 151 7.14 -0.03 12.31
N ALA A 152 7.68 -0.60 13.39
CA ALA A 152 8.59 0.12 14.26
C ALA A 152 9.81 0.65 13.48
N SER A 153 10.41 -0.19 12.63
CA SER A 153 11.52 0.24 11.76
C SER A 153 11.10 1.32 10.75
N MET A 154 9.88 1.27 10.24
CA MET A 154 9.32 2.29 9.35
C MET A 154 9.18 3.64 10.07
N ILE A 155 8.70 3.65 11.30
CA ILE A 155 8.59 4.86 12.12
C ILE A 155 9.98 5.43 12.43
N ASP A 156 10.93 4.60 12.82
CA ASP A 156 12.31 5.04 13.05
C ASP A 156 12.92 5.68 11.79
N TYR A 157 12.67 5.08 10.62
CA TYR A 157 13.10 5.66 9.35
C TYR A 157 12.47 7.04 9.10
N PHE A 158 11.16 7.18 9.33
CA PHE A 158 10.46 8.45 9.13
C PHE A 158 10.96 9.53 10.10
N ILE A 159 11.21 9.20 11.36
CA ILE A 159 11.77 10.12 12.35
C ILE A 159 13.19 10.57 11.93
N GLN A 160 14.05 9.62 11.56
CA GLN A 160 15.45 9.91 11.18
C GLN A 160 15.54 10.77 9.90
N ASN A 161 14.55 10.69 9.03
CA ASN A 161 14.49 11.44 7.77
C ASN A 161 13.53 12.64 7.82
N ASP A 162 13.11 13.06 9.03
CA ASP A 162 12.31 14.26 9.30
C ASP A 162 10.96 14.28 8.56
N TYR A 163 10.32 13.11 8.41
CA TYR A 163 8.96 13.04 7.86
C TYR A 163 7.96 13.65 8.86
N LYS A 164 6.98 14.36 8.35
CA LYS A 164 5.91 15.00 9.11
C LYS A 164 4.62 14.17 9.10
N ASP A 165 3.71 14.52 9.99
CA ASP A 165 2.35 13.94 10.08
C ASP A 165 2.34 12.43 10.40
N LEU A 166 3.28 11.96 11.21
CA LEU A 166 3.42 10.54 11.59
C LEU A 166 2.20 9.98 12.36
N TYR A 167 1.36 10.83 12.91
CA TYR A 167 0.26 10.47 13.82
C TYR A 167 -1.13 10.89 13.30
N ASN A 168 -1.27 11.11 12.01
CA ASN A 168 -2.52 11.48 11.38
C ASN A 168 -3.44 10.29 11.06
#